data_c10d417339dcc17c89bd346d3e95533b
#
_entry.id   c10d417339dcc17c89bd346d3e95533b
#
_cell.length_a   1.000
_cell.length_b   1.000
_cell.length_c   1.000
_cell.angle_alpha   90.00
_cell.angle_beta   90.00
_cell.angle_gamma   90.00
#
_symmetry.space_group_name_H-M   'P 1'
#
loop_
_entity.id
_entity.type
_entity.pdbx_description
1 polymer ?
#
loop_
_entity_poly.entity_id
_entity_poly.type
_entity_poly.pdbx_seq_one_letter_code
_entity_poly.pdbx_strand_id
1 'polypeptide(L)'
;QFRIATDFNDDHARSDFFEIRSSVFLLKFELDKALKDIDDNIRLMDKVKQYERKITFLGMKIQVEALQGRFADAENTLADTKLLIQQLETLNIIPLYYSRFVIGRSHFYLAKMEHAIKSNDLSSITQFKKSAINAVTDAVKTSKKFAPISTEANRLTGKIYWLINKQKKALKWFDKSIKEGGRLGARPDLSRTYMEIGKRLLEPKSKYKHLNGITGEEYLEKAQVMFEEMDLKWDLEQLEKVKRGEEVPIV
;
A
#
# COMPACT_ATOMS: atom_id res chain seq x y z
N GLN A 1 26.21 6.73 -5.26
CA GLN A 1 25.59 7.82 -4.46
C GLN A 1 25.79 7.63 -2.95
N PHE A 2 25.49 6.46 -2.37
CA PHE A 2 25.63 6.22 -0.92
C PHE A 2 27.06 6.45 -0.39
N ARG A 3 28.08 5.98 -1.12
CA ARG A 3 29.49 6.21 -0.78
C ARG A 3 29.84 7.69 -0.76
N ILE A 4 29.42 8.43 -1.78
CA ILE A 4 29.64 9.89 -1.88
C ILE A 4 28.96 10.59 -0.70
N ALA A 5 27.69 10.31 -0.42
CA ALA A 5 26.97 10.90 0.69
C ALA A 5 27.61 10.61 2.06
N THR A 6 28.24 9.43 2.21
CA THR A 6 28.97 9.05 3.43
C THR A 6 30.30 9.80 3.53
N ASP A 7 31.04 9.87 2.44
CA ASP A 7 32.36 10.52 2.37
C ASP A 7 32.26 12.05 2.63
N PHE A 8 31.16 12.67 2.19
CA PHE A 8 30.89 14.11 2.42
C PHE A 8 30.00 14.40 3.64
N ASN A 9 29.66 13.38 4.42
CA ASN A 9 28.76 13.48 5.60
C ASN A 9 27.42 14.19 5.30
N ASP A 10 26.87 13.95 4.10
CA ASP A 10 25.61 14.53 3.63
C ASP A 10 24.42 13.67 4.11
N ASP A 11 23.82 14.08 5.22
CA ASP A 11 22.68 13.39 5.83
C ASP A 11 21.41 13.45 4.94
N HIS A 12 21.26 14.49 4.10
CA HIS A 12 20.14 14.58 3.14
C HIS A 12 20.29 13.55 2.02
N ALA A 13 21.46 13.50 1.38
CA ALA A 13 21.73 12.52 0.33
C ALA A 13 21.65 11.07 0.86
N ARG A 14 22.04 10.84 2.11
CA ARG A 14 21.88 9.53 2.78
C ARG A 14 20.41 9.17 2.98
N SER A 15 19.60 10.14 3.41
CA SER A 15 18.15 9.95 3.58
C SER A 15 17.47 9.65 2.25
N ASP A 16 17.79 10.39 1.18
CA ASP A 16 17.24 10.12 -0.16
C ASP A 16 17.61 8.73 -0.67
N PHE A 17 18.85 8.30 -0.42
CA PHE A 17 19.28 6.95 -0.77
C PHE A 17 18.46 5.87 -0.05
N PHE A 18 18.27 5.99 1.26
CA PHE A 18 17.47 5.03 2.03
C PHE A 18 16.00 5.05 1.58
N GLU A 19 15.43 6.21 1.26
CA GLU A 19 14.06 6.35 0.78
C GLU A 19 13.85 5.61 -0.55
N ILE A 20 14.73 5.83 -1.51
CA ILE A 20 14.67 5.16 -2.81
C ILE A 20 14.87 3.66 -2.64
N ARG A 21 15.89 3.23 -1.89
CA ARG A 21 16.22 1.81 -1.73
C ARG A 21 15.13 1.06 -0.98
N SER A 22 14.60 1.60 0.11
CA SER A 22 13.48 1.00 0.83
C SER A 22 12.21 0.91 -0.02
N SER A 23 11.95 1.91 -0.87
CA SER A 23 10.84 1.88 -1.83
C SER A 23 11.01 0.76 -2.87
N VAL A 24 12.23 0.53 -3.37
CA VAL A 24 12.54 -0.59 -4.28
C VAL A 24 12.38 -1.94 -3.59
N PHE A 25 12.86 -2.09 -2.35
CA PHE A 25 12.68 -3.31 -1.58
C PHE A 25 11.20 -3.59 -1.28
N LEU A 26 10.42 -2.57 -0.94
CA LEU A 26 8.99 -2.70 -0.74
C LEU A 26 8.27 -3.08 -2.04
N LEU A 27 8.68 -2.50 -3.17
CA LEU A 27 8.16 -2.86 -4.49
C LEU A 27 8.42 -4.33 -4.81
N LYS A 28 9.63 -4.85 -4.51
CA LYS A 28 10.03 -6.25 -4.72
C LYS A 28 9.55 -7.20 -3.63
N PHE A 29 8.82 -6.70 -2.63
CA PHE A 29 8.37 -7.45 -1.46
C PHE A 29 9.52 -8.02 -0.59
N GLU A 30 10.68 -7.39 -0.62
CA GLU A 30 11.84 -7.71 0.23
C GLU A 30 11.69 -6.98 1.59
N LEU A 31 10.67 -7.37 2.36
CA LEU A 31 10.15 -6.60 3.50
C LEU A 31 11.18 -6.36 4.61
N ASP A 32 12.03 -7.35 4.92
CA ASP A 32 13.06 -7.21 5.97
C ASP A 32 14.14 -6.20 5.57
N LYS A 33 14.54 -6.21 4.29
CA LYS A 33 15.49 -5.22 3.77
C LYS A 33 14.89 -3.81 3.75
N ALA A 34 13.60 -3.71 3.36
CA ALA A 34 12.88 -2.43 3.41
C ALA A 34 12.82 -1.90 4.83
N LEU A 35 12.45 -2.74 5.81
CA LEU A 35 12.32 -2.35 7.21
C LEU A 35 13.64 -1.85 7.79
N LYS A 36 14.75 -2.53 7.49
CA LYS A 36 16.09 -2.10 7.93
C LYS A 36 16.41 -0.68 7.44
N ASP A 37 16.22 -0.41 6.15
CA ASP A 37 16.51 0.92 5.58
C ASP A 37 15.56 1.99 6.12
N ILE A 38 14.30 1.65 6.35
CA ILE A 38 13.31 2.55 6.96
C ILE A 38 13.74 2.91 8.38
N ASP A 39 14.14 1.94 9.20
CA ASP A 39 14.59 2.18 10.58
C ASP A 39 15.88 3.01 10.62
N ASP A 40 16.83 2.76 9.70
CA ASP A 40 18.04 3.57 9.57
C ASP A 40 17.69 5.02 9.23
N ASN A 41 16.72 5.23 8.35
CA ASN A 41 16.29 6.57 7.96
C ASN A 41 15.48 7.27 9.07
N ILE A 42 14.65 6.55 9.82
CA ILE A 42 13.95 7.12 10.99
C ILE A 42 14.96 7.66 12.00
N ARG A 43 16.03 6.89 12.31
CA ARG A 43 17.10 7.36 13.20
C ARG A 43 17.83 8.59 12.65
N LEU A 44 18.05 8.62 11.33
CA LEU A 44 18.65 9.78 10.68
C LEU A 44 17.76 11.02 10.79
N MET A 45 16.44 10.88 10.57
CA MET A 45 15.49 11.99 10.70
C MET A 45 15.42 12.56 12.12
N ASP A 46 15.53 11.70 13.13
CA ASP A 46 15.63 12.14 14.53
C ASP A 46 16.92 12.94 14.78
N LYS A 47 18.06 12.45 14.27
CA LYS A 47 19.36 13.14 14.36
C LYS A 47 19.31 14.55 13.76
N VAL A 48 18.72 14.67 12.56
CA VAL A 48 18.66 15.95 11.83
C VAL A 48 17.38 16.76 12.15
N LYS A 49 16.54 16.28 13.06
CA LYS A 49 15.29 16.93 13.51
C LYS A 49 14.30 17.24 12.37
N GLN A 50 14.25 16.38 11.34
CA GLN A 50 13.31 16.50 10.22
C GLN A 50 12.04 15.66 10.48
N TYR A 51 11.24 16.09 11.43
CA TYR A 51 10.08 15.34 11.92
C TYR A 51 8.96 15.20 10.89
N GLU A 52 8.75 16.19 10.01
CA GLU A 52 7.75 16.05 8.92
C GLU A 52 8.15 14.94 7.95
N ARG A 53 9.41 14.90 7.54
CA ARG A 53 9.92 13.86 6.64
C ARG A 53 9.90 12.49 7.32
N LYS A 54 10.13 12.42 8.64
CA LYS A 54 10.02 11.20 9.43
C LYS A 54 8.66 10.52 9.27
N ILE A 55 7.55 11.28 9.08
CA ILE A 55 6.21 10.75 8.85
C ILE A 55 6.16 9.83 7.63
N THR A 56 6.91 10.14 6.56
CA THR A 56 7.03 9.28 5.38
C THR A 56 7.51 7.89 5.75
N PHE A 57 8.61 7.81 6.51
CA PHE A 57 9.23 6.53 6.87
C PHE A 57 8.42 5.75 7.89
N LEU A 58 7.79 6.43 8.84
CA LEU A 58 6.84 5.81 9.75
C LEU A 58 5.62 5.24 9.00
N GLY A 59 5.13 5.93 7.96
CA GLY A 59 4.07 5.42 7.10
C GLY A 59 4.50 4.14 6.34
N MET A 60 5.72 4.12 5.80
CA MET A 60 6.29 2.93 5.16
C MET A 60 6.49 1.79 6.17
N LYS A 61 6.93 2.10 7.41
CA LYS A 61 7.09 1.11 8.48
C LYS A 61 5.77 0.45 8.82
N ILE A 62 4.71 1.23 9.02
CA ILE A 62 3.34 0.70 9.25
C ILE A 62 2.93 -0.25 8.13
N GLN A 63 3.21 0.10 6.87
CA GLN A 63 2.89 -0.75 5.72
C GLN A 63 3.66 -2.07 5.78
N VAL A 64 4.97 -2.04 5.99
CA VAL A 64 5.81 -3.23 6.05
C VAL A 64 5.40 -4.15 7.20
N GLU A 65 5.23 -3.60 8.41
CA GLU A 65 4.81 -4.36 9.58
C GLU A 65 3.43 -5.02 9.38
N ALA A 66 2.49 -4.31 8.75
CA ALA A 66 1.17 -4.86 8.41
C ALA A 66 1.27 -5.99 7.38
N LEU A 67 2.11 -5.85 6.35
CA LEU A 67 2.34 -6.88 5.33
C LEU A 67 3.05 -8.13 5.89
N GLN A 68 3.87 -7.97 6.93
CA GLN A 68 4.49 -9.06 7.68
C GLN A 68 3.55 -9.72 8.70
N GLY A 69 2.32 -9.20 8.90
CA GLY A 69 1.40 -9.67 9.94
C GLY A 69 1.79 -9.24 11.36
N ARG A 70 2.75 -8.34 11.52
CA ARG A 70 3.22 -7.79 12.81
C ARG A 70 2.26 -6.70 13.29
N PHE A 71 1.02 -7.09 13.57
CA PHE A 71 -0.05 -6.12 13.84
C PHE A 71 0.15 -5.30 15.10
N ALA A 72 0.75 -5.86 16.15
CA ALA A 72 1.05 -5.12 17.39
C ALA A 72 2.09 -4.02 17.13
N ASP A 73 3.15 -4.32 16.39
CA ASP A 73 4.18 -3.35 16.04
C ASP A 73 3.61 -2.25 15.15
N ALA A 74 2.84 -2.61 14.13
CA ALA A 74 2.17 -1.65 13.23
C ALA A 74 1.20 -0.74 14.00
N GLU A 75 0.50 -1.25 15.01
CA GLU A 75 -0.41 -0.47 15.85
C GLU A 75 0.34 0.55 16.72
N ASN A 76 1.46 0.15 17.33
CA ASN A 76 2.35 1.03 18.09
C ASN A 76 2.93 2.12 17.17
N THR A 77 3.52 1.73 16.01
CA THR A 77 4.05 2.68 15.03
C THR A 77 2.97 3.67 14.56
N LEU A 78 1.73 3.19 14.36
CA LEU A 78 0.59 4.05 13.98
C LEU A 78 0.21 5.04 15.07
N ALA A 79 0.22 4.61 16.35
CA ALA A 79 -0.08 5.48 17.48
C ALA A 79 0.98 6.58 17.63
N ASP A 80 2.26 6.23 17.61
CA ASP A 80 3.38 7.17 17.68
C ASP A 80 3.36 8.17 16.52
N THR A 81 3.05 7.69 15.31
CA THR A 81 2.93 8.57 14.13
C THR A 81 1.80 9.58 14.29
N LYS A 82 0.65 9.18 14.83
CA LYS A 82 -0.47 10.09 15.09
C LYS A 82 -0.11 11.16 16.12
N LEU A 83 0.60 10.80 17.18
CA LEU A 83 1.08 11.75 18.19
C LEU A 83 2.05 12.74 17.55
N LEU A 84 2.99 12.27 16.74
CA LEU A 84 3.93 13.14 16.02
C LEU A 84 3.18 14.11 15.08
N ILE A 85 2.19 13.62 14.31
CA ILE A 85 1.36 14.45 13.44
C ILE A 85 0.64 15.54 14.24
N GLN A 86 0.05 15.20 15.40
CA GLN A 86 -0.62 16.18 16.28
C GLN A 86 0.35 17.26 16.79
N GLN A 87 1.57 16.88 17.13
CA GLN A 87 2.60 17.83 17.56
C GLN A 87 3.02 18.79 16.42
N LEU A 88 2.91 18.35 15.18
CA LEU A 88 3.29 19.11 13.98
C LEU A 88 2.11 19.82 13.30
N GLU A 89 0.88 19.72 13.80
CA GLU A 89 -0.34 20.29 13.16
C GLU A 89 -0.24 21.78 12.85
N THR A 90 0.56 22.53 13.61
CA THR A 90 0.82 23.95 13.36
C THR A 90 1.68 24.23 12.13
N LEU A 91 2.37 23.21 11.60
CA LEU A 91 3.37 23.34 10.53
C LEU A 91 2.84 23.04 9.12
N ASN A 92 1.52 22.76 8.95
CA ASN A 92 0.93 22.43 7.63
C ASN A 92 1.71 21.32 6.90
N ILE A 93 1.71 20.10 7.44
CA ILE A 93 2.42 18.95 6.84
C ILE A 93 2.09 18.83 5.36
N ILE A 94 3.10 18.91 4.51
CA ILE A 94 2.90 18.84 3.06
C ILE A 94 2.41 17.47 2.62
N PRO A 95 1.53 17.40 1.61
CA PRO A 95 0.92 16.14 1.16
C PRO A 95 1.92 15.04 0.77
N LEU A 96 3.11 15.43 0.30
CA LEU A 96 4.21 14.51 -0.02
C LEU A 96 4.57 13.63 1.20
N TYR A 97 4.86 14.24 2.36
CA TYR A 97 5.26 13.49 3.56
C TYR A 97 4.10 12.73 4.20
N TYR A 98 2.89 13.29 4.12
CA TYR A 98 1.69 12.67 4.65
C TYR A 98 1.18 11.48 3.81
N SER A 99 1.56 11.43 2.52
CA SER A 99 1.05 10.45 1.56
C SER A 99 1.34 9.00 1.96
N ARG A 100 2.57 8.71 2.39
CA ARG A 100 2.98 7.37 2.81
C ARG A 100 2.29 6.93 4.10
N PHE A 101 2.02 7.87 5.02
CA PHE A 101 1.26 7.57 6.22
C PHE A 101 -0.18 7.11 5.92
N VAL A 102 -0.91 7.81 5.04
CA VAL A 102 -2.29 7.40 4.70
C VAL A 102 -2.33 6.08 3.94
N ILE A 103 -1.33 5.78 3.13
CA ILE A 103 -1.18 4.48 2.45
C ILE A 103 -0.86 3.39 3.47
N GLY A 104 0.16 3.55 4.32
CA GLY A 104 0.53 2.57 5.36
C GLY A 104 -0.62 2.26 6.31
N ARG A 105 -1.33 3.30 6.76
CA ARG A 105 -2.54 3.14 7.58
C ARG A 105 -3.65 2.37 6.84
N SER A 106 -3.80 2.57 5.54
CA SER A 106 -4.79 1.85 4.73
C SER A 106 -4.44 0.37 4.61
N HIS A 107 -3.17 0.03 4.38
CA HIS A 107 -2.68 -1.36 4.42
C HIS A 107 -2.90 -2.02 5.78
N PHE A 108 -2.59 -1.32 6.86
CA PHE A 108 -2.77 -1.83 8.22
C PHE A 108 -4.23 -2.24 8.49
N TYR A 109 -5.19 -1.34 8.25
CA TYR A 109 -6.60 -1.66 8.50
C TYR A 109 -7.17 -2.69 7.52
N LEU A 110 -6.68 -2.70 6.28
CA LEU A 110 -7.03 -3.74 5.32
C LEU A 110 -6.55 -5.11 5.81
N ALA A 111 -5.30 -5.22 6.24
CA ALA A 111 -4.71 -6.44 6.76
C ALA A 111 -5.43 -6.96 8.01
N LYS A 112 -5.73 -6.07 8.98
CA LYS A 112 -6.52 -6.42 10.16
C LYS A 112 -7.94 -6.91 9.79
N MET A 113 -8.56 -6.29 8.80
CA MET A 113 -9.88 -6.70 8.30
C MET A 113 -9.85 -8.08 7.64
N GLU A 114 -8.88 -8.34 6.77
CA GLU A 114 -8.74 -9.65 6.12
C GLU A 114 -8.42 -10.75 7.15
N HIS A 115 -7.56 -10.45 8.12
CA HIS A 115 -7.27 -11.39 9.23
C HIS A 115 -8.54 -11.71 10.03
N ALA A 116 -9.34 -10.71 10.40
CA ALA A 116 -10.60 -10.90 11.12
C ALA A 116 -11.63 -11.70 10.30
N ILE A 117 -11.69 -11.49 8.98
CA ILE A 117 -12.54 -12.26 8.08
C ILE A 117 -12.09 -13.73 8.03
N LYS A 118 -10.78 -13.99 7.91
CA LYS A 118 -10.23 -15.36 7.90
C LYS A 118 -10.45 -16.10 9.21
N SER A 119 -10.33 -15.42 10.35
CA SER A 119 -10.60 -15.98 11.67
C SER A 119 -12.10 -16.02 12.05
N ASN A 120 -12.98 -15.54 11.16
CA ASN A 120 -14.43 -15.43 11.37
C ASN A 120 -14.82 -14.62 12.62
N ASP A 121 -13.98 -13.62 12.98
CA ASP A 121 -14.19 -12.73 14.13
C ASP A 121 -15.10 -11.54 13.75
N LEU A 122 -16.40 -11.71 13.93
CA LEU A 122 -17.43 -10.71 13.57
C LEU A 122 -17.27 -9.40 14.35
N SER A 123 -16.79 -9.47 15.60
CA SER A 123 -16.55 -8.28 16.44
C SER A 123 -15.45 -7.41 15.83
N SER A 124 -14.31 -8.01 15.55
CA SER A 124 -13.17 -7.33 14.92
C SER A 124 -13.50 -6.83 13.51
N ILE A 125 -14.26 -7.59 12.71
CA ILE A 125 -14.73 -7.13 11.39
C ILE A 125 -15.51 -5.82 11.53
N THR A 126 -16.47 -5.77 12.49
CA THR A 126 -17.29 -4.59 12.71
C THR A 126 -16.45 -3.40 13.17
N GLN A 127 -15.51 -3.61 14.09
CA GLN A 127 -14.60 -2.60 14.60
C GLN A 127 -13.69 -2.03 13.49
N PHE A 128 -13.04 -2.89 12.71
CA PHE A 128 -12.08 -2.45 11.70
C PHE A 128 -12.72 -1.88 10.44
N LYS A 129 -13.94 -2.25 10.12
CA LYS A 129 -14.67 -1.74 8.94
C LYS A 129 -14.71 -0.21 8.87
N LYS A 130 -15.09 0.45 9.97
CA LYS A 130 -15.14 1.92 10.02
C LYS A 130 -13.76 2.54 9.85
N SER A 131 -12.76 2.00 10.54
CA SER A 131 -11.37 2.48 10.48
C SER A 131 -10.76 2.29 9.10
N ALA A 132 -11.02 1.14 8.45
CA ALA A 132 -10.57 0.87 7.09
C ALA A 132 -11.19 1.83 6.07
N ILE A 133 -12.50 2.08 6.14
CA ILE A 133 -13.17 3.05 5.25
C ILE A 133 -12.60 4.45 5.46
N ASN A 134 -12.39 4.87 6.70
CA ASN A 134 -11.81 6.18 6.99
C ASN A 134 -10.38 6.29 6.45
N ALA A 135 -9.55 5.25 6.63
CA ALA A 135 -8.18 5.25 6.15
C ALA A 135 -8.10 5.45 4.62
N VAL A 136 -8.86 4.66 3.85
CA VAL A 136 -8.84 4.81 2.38
C VAL A 136 -9.53 6.10 1.90
N THR A 137 -10.50 6.62 2.65
CA THR A 137 -11.11 7.92 2.34
C THR A 137 -10.06 9.04 2.44
N ASP A 138 -9.24 9.02 3.49
CA ASP A 138 -8.14 9.97 3.64
C ASP A 138 -7.06 9.77 2.58
N ALA A 139 -6.71 8.53 2.23
CA ALA A 139 -5.77 8.25 1.16
C ALA A 139 -6.24 8.82 -0.18
N VAL A 140 -7.51 8.61 -0.54
CA VAL A 140 -8.13 9.21 -1.74
C VAL A 140 -8.20 10.74 -1.66
N LYS A 141 -8.46 11.33 -0.48
CA LYS A 141 -8.44 12.79 -0.31
C LYS A 141 -7.03 13.35 -0.49
N THR A 142 -6.04 12.69 0.08
CA THR A 142 -4.62 13.08 -0.04
C THR A 142 -4.13 12.93 -1.48
N SER A 143 -4.56 11.90 -2.22
CA SER A 143 -4.17 11.68 -3.60
C SER A 143 -4.60 12.81 -4.55
N LYS A 144 -5.64 13.58 -4.22
CA LYS A 144 -6.02 14.78 -4.98
C LYS A 144 -4.98 15.91 -4.87
N LYS A 145 -4.19 15.90 -3.80
CA LYS A 145 -3.12 16.88 -3.56
C LYS A 145 -1.75 16.33 -3.93
N PHE A 146 -1.59 15.00 -3.96
CA PHE A 146 -0.36 14.28 -4.32
C PHE A 146 -0.69 13.06 -5.18
N ALA A 147 -0.76 13.26 -6.48
CA ALA A 147 -1.23 12.28 -7.46
C ALA A 147 -0.49 10.93 -7.47
N PRO A 148 0.82 10.82 -7.18
CA PRO A 148 1.54 9.54 -7.24
C PRO A 148 0.91 8.40 -6.46
N ILE A 149 0.17 8.66 -5.38
CA ILE A 149 -0.49 7.61 -4.59
C ILE A 149 -1.91 7.27 -5.10
N SER A 150 -2.44 7.92 -6.15
CA SER A 150 -3.87 7.77 -6.50
C SER A 150 -4.22 6.39 -7.02
N THR A 151 -3.33 5.73 -7.76
CA THR A 151 -3.55 4.37 -8.26
C THR A 151 -3.71 3.40 -7.09
N GLU A 152 -2.77 3.40 -6.16
CA GLU A 152 -2.79 2.54 -4.98
C GLU A 152 -3.96 2.86 -4.04
N ALA A 153 -4.22 4.13 -3.75
CA ALA A 153 -5.35 4.55 -2.90
C ALA A 153 -6.70 4.09 -3.46
N ASN A 154 -6.90 4.17 -4.79
CA ASN A 154 -8.10 3.68 -5.44
C ASN A 154 -8.19 2.15 -5.39
N ARG A 155 -7.08 1.42 -5.62
CA ARG A 155 -7.00 -0.04 -5.50
C ARG A 155 -7.36 -0.51 -4.10
N LEU A 156 -6.75 0.05 -3.05
CA LEU A 156 -7.04 -0.27 -1.66
C LEU A 156 -8.51 0.02 -1.29
N THR A 157 -9.06 1.11 -1.82
CA THR A 157 -10.48 1.43 -1.64
C THR A 157 -11.38 0.37 -2.27
N GLY A 158 -11.04 -0.09 -3.47
CA GLY A 158 -11.72 -1.19 -4.14
C GLY A 158 -11.69 -2.48 -3.31
N LYS A 159 -10.52 -2.86 -2.79
CA LYS A 159 -10.34 -4.04 -1.92
C LYS A 159 -11.25 -3.96 -0.68
N ILE A 160 -11.25 -2.85 0.04
CA ILE A 160 -12.08 -2.69 1.25
C ILE A 160 -13.57 -2.79 0.91
N TYR A 161 -14.05 -2.12 -0.18
CA TYR A 161 -15.44 -2.25 -0.57
C TYR A 161 -15.83 -3.66 -1.02
N TRP A 162 -14.90 -4.42 -1.59
CA TRP A 162 -15.14 -5.83 -1.92
C TRP A 162 -15.30 -6.67 -0.66
N LEU A 163 -14.39 -6.54 0.30
CA LEU A 163 -14.43 -7.27 1.58
C LEU A 163 -15.72 -7.04 2.36
N ILE A 164 -16.29 -5.84 2.30
CA ILE A 164 -17.59 -5.53 2.95
C ILE A 164 -18.81 -5.83 2.05
N ASN A 165 -18.62 -6.66 1.03
CA ASN A 165 -19.65 -7.10 0.09
C ASN A 165 -20.36 -5.97 -0.69
N LYS A 166 -19.66 -4.86 -0.94
CA LYS A 166 -20.12 -3.74 -1.77
C LYS A 166 -19.50 -3.83 -3.18
N GLN A 167 -19.66 -5.00 -3.84
CA GLN A 167 -18.95 -5.35 -5.08
C GLN A 167 -19.10 -4.29 -6.18
N LYS A 168 -20.31 -3.77 -6.46
CA LYS A 168 -20.52 -2.70 -7.45
C LYS A 168 -19.70 -1.44 -7.15
N LYS A 169 -19.58 -1.10 -5.86
CA LYS A 169 -18.77 0.06 -5.43
C LYS A 169 -17.28 -0.25 -5.55
N ALA A 170 -16.86 -1.45 -5.23
CA ALA A 170 -15.49 -1.91 -5.41
C ALA A 170 -15.03 -1.80 -6.88
N LEU A 171 -15.83 -2.31 -7.82
CA LEU A 171 -15.54 -2.24 -9.25
C LEU A 171 -15.40 -0.79 -9.76
N LYS A 172 -16.21 0.15 -9.25
CA LYS A 172 -16.05 1.58 -9.57
C LYS A 172 -14.70 2.14 -9.10
N TRP A 173 -14.18 1.68 -7.96
CA TRP A 173 -12.89 2.11 -7.46
C TRP A 173 -11.73 1.45 -8.21
N PHE A 174 -11.87 0.19 -8.59
CA PHE A 174 -10.90 -0.48 -9.46
C PHE A 174 -10.82 0.18 -10.85
N ASP A 175 -11.95 0.57 -11.46
CA ASP A 175 -11.96 1.34 -12.70
C ASP A 175 -11.22 2.68 -12.57
N LYS A 176 -11.40 3.40 -11.45
CA LYS A 176 -10.64 4.61 -11.16
C LYS A 176 -9.14 4.33 -11.02
N SER A 177 -8.77 3.22 -10.37
CA SER A 177 -7.38 2.81 -10.23
C SER A 177 -6.74 2.53 -11.60
N ILE A 178 -7.46 1.84 -12.50
CA ILE A 178 -7.00 1.62 -13.88
C ILE A 178 -6.75 2.95 -14.60
N LYS A 179 -7.72 3.86 -14.56
CA LYS A 179 -7.63 5.16 -15.23
C LYS A 179 -6.45 5.99 -14.73
N GLU A 180 -6.29 6.08 -13.40
CA GLU A 180 -5.18 6.82 -12.81
C GLU A 180 -3.82 6.15 -13.08
N GLY A 181 -3.76 4.81 -12.97
CA GLY A 181 -2.55 4.05 -13.25
C GLY A 181 -2.07 4.23 -14.70
N GLY A 182 -3.00 4.21 -15.65
CA GLY A 182 -2.70 4.48 -17.06
C GLY A 182 -2.26 5.94 -17.27
N ARG A 183 -2.98 6.89 -16.69
CA ARG A 183 -2.66 8.32 -16.81
C ARG A 183 -1.28 8.68 -16.23
N LEU A 184 -0.90 8.08 -15.12
CA LEU A 184 0.35 8.37 -14.39
C LEU A 184 1.53 7.51 -14.85
N GLY A 185 1.30 6.48 -15.67
CA GLY A 185 2.32 5.48 -15.97
C GLY A 185 2.74 4.68 -14.73
N ALA A 186 1.87 4.56 -13.71
CA ALA A 186 2.15 3.86 -12.45
C ALA A 186 2.06 2.33 -12.64
N ARG A 187 2.97 1.78 -13.44
CA ARG A 187 2.94 0.39 -13.92
C ARG A 187 2.85 -0.65 -12.79
N PRO A 188 3.64 -0.56 -11.68
CA PRO A 188 3.55 -1.54 -10.60
C PRO A 188 2.17 -1.56 -9.93
N ASP A 189 1.60 -0.39 -9.64
CA ASP A 189 0.28 -0.31 -9.02
C ASP A 189 -0.84 -0.70 -9.99
N LEU A 190 -0.68 -0.39 -11.27
CA LEU A 190 -1.63 -0.78 -12.31
C LEU A 190 -1.67 -2.29 -12.50
N SER A 191 -0.52 -2.96 -12.55
CA SER A 191 -0.45 -4.43 -12.67
C SER A 191 -1.03 -5.13 -11.45
N ARG A 192 -0.76 -4.63 -10.25
CA ARG A 192 -1.40 -5.13 -9.02
C ARG A 192 -2.90 -4.87 -8.98
N THR A 193 -3.36 -3.77 -9.60
CA THR A 193 -4.81 -3.50 -9.77
C THR A 193 -5.44 -4.54 -10.69
N TYR A 194 -4.79 -4.88 -11.81
CA TYR A 194 -5.26 -5.92 -12.72
C TYR A 194 -5.33 -7.29 -12.02
N MET A 195 -4.28 -7.68 -11.30
CA MET A 195 -4.28 -8.93 -10.53
C MET A 195 -5.42 -8.98 -9.51
N GLU A 196 -5.65 -7.88 -8.77
CA GLU A 196 -6.73 -7.82 -7.78
C GLU A 196 -8.11 -7.92 -8.45
N ILE A 197 -8.33 -7.26 -9.59
CA ILE A 197 -9.60 -7.36 -10.32
C ILE A 197 -9.82 -8.79 -10.82
N GLY A 198 -8.82 -9.40 -11.45
CA GLY A 198 -8.89 -10.77 -11.93
C GLY A 198 -9.27 -11.73 -10.81
N LYS A 199 -8.54 -11.67 -9.69
CA LYS A 199 -8.84 -12.45 -8.48
C LYS A 199 -10.30 -12.29 -8.04
N ARG A 200 -10.81 -11.05 -7.97
CA ARG A 200 -12.17 -10.77 -7.47
C ARG A 200 -13.27 -11.21 -8.42
N LEU A 201 -13.07 -11.08 -9.71
CA LEU A 201 -14.04 -11.53 -10.72
C LEU A 201 -14.15 -13.06 -10.77
N LEU A 202 -13.06 -13.79 -10.46
CA LEU A 202 -12.99 -15.24 -10.43
C LEU A 202 -13.51 -15.85 -9.10
N GLU A 203 -13.65 -15.05 -8.04
CA GLU A 203 -14.20 -15.59 -6.77
C GLU A 203 -15.60 -16.20 -6.98
N PRO A 204 -15.91 -17.37 -6.36
CA PRO A 204 -17.23 -18.02 -6.48
C PRO A 204 -18.39 -17.10 -6.07
N LYS A 205 -18.17 -16.23 -5.08
CA LYS A 205 -19.15 -15.25 -4.59
C LYS A 205 -19.29 -14.00 -5.46
N SER A 206 -18.50 -13.87 -6.54
CA SER A 206 -18.59 -12.73 -7.43
C SER A 206 -19.89 -12.70 -8.21
N LYS A 207 -20.60 -11.58 -8.13
CA LYS A 207 -21.80 -11.29 -8.94
C LYS A 207 -21.46 -10.74 -10.33
N TYR A 208 -20.20 -10.47 -10.57
CA TYR A 208 -19.71 -9.85 -11.82
C TYR A 208 -18.65 -10.76 -12.45
N LYS A 209 -18.71 -10.93 -13.76
CA LYS A 209 -17.76 -11.76 -14.50
C LYS A 209 -16.77 -10.94 -15.33
N HIS A 210 -17.03 -9.65 -15.48
CA HIS A 210 -16.19 -8.72 -16.21
C HIS A 210 -16.27 -7.30 -15.67
N LEU A 211 -15.24 -6.53 -15.92
CA LEU A 211 -15.18 -5.09 -15.71
C LEU A 211 -14.65 -4.45 -16.99
N ASN A 212 -15.33 -3.41 -17.49
CA ASN A 212 -14.99 -2.74 -18.75
C ASN A 212 -14.91 -3.70 -19.96
N GLY A 213 -15.73 -4.76 -19.98
CA GLY A 213 -15.74 -5.78 -21.03
C GLY A 213 -14.62 -6.82 -20.95
N ILE A 214 -13.76 -6.76 -19.93
CA ILE A 214 -12.60 -7.64 -19.73
C ILE A 214 -12.93 -8.65 -18.63
N THR A 215 -12.64 -9.93 -18.85
CA THR A 215 -12.87 -11.02 -17.89
C THR A 215 -11.81 -11.08 -16.79
N GLY A 216 -12.03 -11.93 -15.78
CA GLY A 216 -11.06 -12.15 -14.72
C GLY A 216 -9.73 -12.70 -15.22
N GLU A 217 -9.80 -13.68 -16.11
CA GLU A 217 -8.65 -14.33 -16.74
C GLU A 217 -7.82 -13.32 -17.55
N GLU A 218 -8.47 -12.53 -18.41
CA GLU A 218 -7.81 -11.50 -19.21
C GLU A 218 -7.12 -10.42 -18.34
N TYR A 219 -7.70 -10.08 -17.17
CA TYR A 219 -7.03 -9.20 -16.23
C TYR A 219 -5.79 -9.83 -15.59
N LEU A 220 -5.81 -11.14 -15.28
CA LEU A 220 -4.62 -11.85 -14.79
C LEU A 220 -3.53 -11.91 -15.85
N GLU A 221 -3.87 -12.14 -17.13
CA GLU A 221 -2.92 -12.10 -18.24
C GLU A 221 -2.25 -10.73 -18.39
N LYS A 222 -3.04 -9.64 -18.33
CA LYS A 222 -2.50 -8.26 -18.35
C LYS A 222 -1.54 -8.00 -17.16
N ALA A 223 -1.88 -8.50 -16.00
CA ALA A 223 -1.02 -8.37 -14.82
C ALA A 223 0.30 -9.14 -15.01
N GLN A 224 0.23 -10.37 -15.54
CA GLN A 224 1.38 -11.23 -15.79
C GLN A 224 2.40 -10.56 -16.69
N VAL A 225 1.97 -10.10 -17.88
CA VAL A 225 2.85 -9.43 -18.85
C VAL A 225 3.58 -8.25 -18.18
N MET A 226 2.88 -7.44 -17.41
CA MET A 226 3.49 -6.29 -16.75
C MET A 226 4.45 -6.69 -15.63
N PHE A 227 4.15 -7.74 -14.86
CA PHE A 227 5.06 -8.25 -13.83
C PHE A 227 6.32 -8.85 -14.44
N GLU A 228 6.21 -9.59 -15.54
CA GLU A 228 7.36 -10.14 -16.29
C GLU A 228 8.27 -9.03 -16.80
N GLU A 229 7.71 -8.01 -17.46
CA GLU A 229 8.46 -6.85 -17.97
C GLU A 229 9.20 -6.05 -16.87
N MET A 230 8.68 -6.05 -15.64
CA MET A 230 9.29 -5.36 -14.49
C MET A 230 10.13 -6.25 -13.58
N ASP A 231 10.28 -7.54 -13.89
CA ASP A 231 10.96 -8.57 -13.05
C ASP A 231 10.44 -8.59 -11.59
N LEU A 232 9.11 -8.51 -11.42
CA LEU A 232 8.45 -8.55 -10.11
C LEU A 232 8.13 -10.01 -9.72
N LYS A 233 9.18 -10.74 -9.33
CA LYS A 233 9.15 -12.20 -9.06
C LYS A 233 8.12 -12.58 -8.02
N TRP A 234 8.05 -11.83 -6.91
CA TRP A 234 7.09 -12.11 -5.86
C TRP A 234 5.64 -11.96 -6.36
N ASP A 235 5.35 -10.88 -7.13
CA ASP A 235 4.01 -10.67 -7.72
C ASP A 235 3.63 -11.80 -8.70
N LEU A 236 4.61 -12.29 -9.48
CA LEU A 236 4.41 -13.45 -10.37
C LEU A 236 4.08 -14.72 -9.59
N GLU A 237 4.80 -15.01 -8.50
CA GLU A 237 4.50 -16.14 -7.63
C GLU A 237 3.08 -16.05 -7.03
N GLN A 238 2.66 -14.84 -6.61
CA GLN A 238 1.29 -14.65 -6.11
C GLN A 238 0.24 -14.81 -7.22
N LEU A 239 0.52 -14.31 -8.42
CA LEU A 239 -0.35 -14.47 -9.58
C LEU A 239 -0.61 -15.96 -9.90
N GLU A 240 0.43 -16.78 -9.88
CA GLU A 240 0.30 -18.22 -10.12
C GLU A 240 -0.56 -18.92 -9.03
N LYS A 241 -0.44 -18.49 -7.78
CA LYS A 241 -1.34 -18.95 -6.70
C LYS A 241 -2.78 -18.57 -6.98
N VAL A 242 -3.04 -17.33 -7.40
CA VAL A 242 -4.38 -16.87 -7.78
C VAL A 242 -4.97 -17.71 -8.90
N LYS A 243 -4.19 -18.02 -9.94
CA LYS A 243 -4.62 -18.87 -11.07
C LYS A 243 -4.99 -20.29 -10.63
N ARG A 244 -4.28 -20.84 -9.63
CA ARG A 244 -4.60 -22.16 -9.05
C ARG A 244 -5.72 -22.12 -8.02
N GLY A 245 -6.33 -20.94 -7.77
CA GLY A 245 -7.38 -20.77 -6.76
C GLY A 245 -6.86 -20.84 -5.31
N GLU A 246 -5.56 -20.70 -5.10
CA GLU A 246 -4.94 -20.69 -3.78
C GLU A 246 -5.12 -19.31 -3.10
N GLU A 247 -5.10 -19.31 -1.77
CA GLU A 247 -5.07 -18.05 -1.04
C GLU A 247 -3.71 -17.34 -1.21
N VAL A 248 -3.78 -16.04 -1.45
CA VAL A 248 -2.60 -15.18 -1.52
C VAL A 248 -2.60 -14.18 -0.37
N PRO A 249 -1.40 -13.77 0.10
CA PRO A 249 -1.26 -12.73 1.11
C PRO A 249 -1.91 -11.41 0.68
N ILE A 250 -2.10 -10.55 1.67
CA ILE A 250 -2.62 -9.20 1.48
C ILE A 250 -1.52 -8.32 0.87
N VAL A 251 -1.77 -7.75 -0.29
CA VAL A 251 -0.87 -6.75 -0.92
C VAL A 251 -1.65 -5.50 -1.28
#